data_0bf5dfdbc16da4b04562a5cd3495efa5
#
_entry.id   0bf5dfdbc16da4b04562a5cd3495efa5
#
_cell.length_a   1.000
_cell.length_b   1.000
_cell.length_c   1.000
_cell.angle_alpha   90.00
_cell.angle_beta   90.00
_cell.angle_gamma   90.00
#
_symmetry.space_group_name_H-M   'P 1'
#
loop_
_entity.id
_entity.type
_entity.pdbx_description
1 polymer ?
#
loop_
_entity_poly.entity_id
_entity_poly.type
_entity_poly.pdbx_seq_one_letter_code
_entity_poly.pdbx_strand_id
1 'polypeptide(L)'
;SLVMSEVSELALKTVGKIALLGSDIPTLNSNDINEVFSNRLEKENLFFQTDDGGFCFMFSKDQNIIKCLKKIKSSTNSVIRNLRNCLSQVNISKSIYYDVDVALDLKKVYEQLKLNEANITNEQKDLLNFLRSNEKIFI
;
A
#
# COMPACT_ATOMS: atom_id res chain seq x y z
N SER A 1 -7.91 -8.49 7.96
CA SER A 1 -8.32 -8.82 9.32
C SER A 1 -9.74 -8.34 9.61
N LEU A 2 -10.34 -8.86 10.68
CA LEU A 2 -11.72 -8.54 11.08
C LEU A 2 -11.92 -7.04 11.31
N VAL A 3 -10.99 -6.40 12.04
CA VAL A 3 -11.02 -4.97 12.34
C VAL A 3 -11.02 -4.12 11.06
N MET A 4 -10.19 -4.46 10.09
CA MET A 4 -10.13 -3.74 8.82
C MET A 4 -11.46 -3.81 8.06
N SER A 5 -12.13 -4.96 8.07
CA SER A 5 -13.43 -5.11 7.40
C SER A 5 -14.57 -4.36 8.14
N GLU A 6 -14.54 -4.30 9.46
CA GLU A 6 -15.54 -3.56 10.25
C GLU A 6 -15.43 -2.05 10.06
N VAL A 7 -14.21 -1.51 10.12
CA VAL A 7 -13.96 -0.08 9.86
C VAL A 7 -14.35 0.28 8.42
N SER A 8 -14.01 -0.58 7.46
CA SER A 8 -14.38 -0.39 6.05
C SER A 8 -15.90 -0.38 5.85
N GLU A 9 -16.62 -1.26 6.52
CA GLU A 9 -18.07 -1.33 6.45
C GLU A 9 -18.73 -0.05 6.95
N LEU A 10 -18.26 0.48 8.09
CA LEU A 10 -18.75 1.74 8.65
C LEU A 10 -18.48 2.91 7.69
N ALA A 11 -17.27 3.03 7.17
CA ALA A 11 -16.90 4.10 6.26
C ALA A 11 -17.72 4.08 4.96
N LEU A 12 -17.90 2.91 4.35
CA LEU A 12 -18.70 2.79 3.12
C LEU A 12 -20.19 3.12 3.35
N LYS A 13 -20.78 2.72 4.48
CA LYS A 13 -22.15 3.07 4.83
C LYS A 13 -22.33 4.57 5.05
N THR A 14 -21.29 5.24 5.58
CA THR A 14 -21.39 6.66 5.98
C THR A 14 -21.04 7.59 4.83
N VAL A 15 -20.00 7.30 4.07
CA VAL A 15 -19.38 8.19 3.06
C VAL A 15 -19.42 7.62 1.65
N GLY A 16 -19.74 6.34 1.48
CA GLY A 16 -19.80 5.63 0.20
C GLY A 16 -18.43 5.34 -0.44
N LYS A 17 -17.34 5.63 0.24
CA LYS A 17 -15.97 5.35 -0.20
C LYS A 17 -15.06 5.15 1.00
N ILE A 18 -13.97 4.42 0.79
CA ILE A 18 -12.95 4.17 1.81
C ILE A 18 -11.54 4.23 1.21
N ALA A 19 -10.61 4.75 1.99
CA ALA A 19 -9.18 4.57 1.79
C ALA A 19 -8.56 3.94 3.04
N LEU A 20 -7.73 2.91 2.87
CA LEU A 20 -6.93 2.28 3.91
C LEU A 20 -5.45 2.45 3.56
N LEU A 21 -4.65 2.77 4.57
CA LEU A 21 -3.21 3.02 4.43
C LEU A 21 -2.45 2.22 5.48
N GLY A 22 -1.41 1.48 5.04
CA GLY A 22 -0.41 0.89 5.92
C GLY A 22 0.54 1.96 6.47
N SER A 23 1.05 1.76 7.67
CA SER A 23 1.92 2.72 8.38
C SER A 23 3.42 2.36 8.32
N ASP A 24 3.76 1.21 7.78
CA ASP A 24 5.08 0.58 7.75
C ASP A 24 5.74 0.58 6.36
N ILE A 25 5.34 1.51 5.49
CA ILE A 25 5.78 1.61 4.10
C ILE A 25 6.60 2.90 3.88
N PRO A 26 7.89 2.92 4.18
CA PRO A 26 8.72 4.13 4.08
C PRO A 26 8.86 4.69 2.66
N THR A 27 8.61 3.86 1.66
CA THR A 27 8.71 4.24 0.24
C THR A 27 7.44 4.88 -0.30
N LEU A 28 6.31 4.78 0.40
CA LEU A 28 5.06 5.48 0.07
C LEU A 28 5.15 6.93 0.53
N ASN A 29 4.71 7.86 -0.29
CA ASN A 29 4.74 9.28 0.02
C ASN A 29 3.43 10.01 -0.34
N SER A 30 3.31 11.25 0.08
CA SER A 30 2.12 12.08 -0.17
C SER A 30 1.85 12.30 -1.66
N ASN A 31 2.88 12.32 -2.52
CA ASN A 31 2.69 12.50 -3.96
C ASN A 31 1.97 11.30 -4.58
N ASP A 32 2.34 10.07 -4.14
CA ASP A 32 1.65 8.84 -4.59
C ASP A 32 0.16 8.90 -4.28
N ILE A 33 -0.19 9.35 -3.06
CA ILE A 33 -1.57 9.47 -2.59
C ILE A 33 -2.30 10.63 -3.28
N ASN A 34 -1.65 11.78 -3.42
CA ASN A 34 -2.23 12.95 -4.08
C ASN A 34 -2.53 12.69 -5.56
N GLU A 35 -1.68 11.93 -6.25
CA GLU A 35 -1.94 11.52 -7.63
C GLU A 35 -3.23 10.71 -7.73
N VAL A 36 -3.47 9.81 -6.78
CA VAL A 36 -4.71 9.03 -6.69
C VAL A 36 -5.93 9.94 -6.57
N PHE A 37 -5.88 10.93 -5.68
CA PHE A 37 -7.02 11.82 -5.44
C PHE A 37 -7.19 12.89 -6.53
N SER A 38 -6.11 13.34 -7.17
CA SER A 38 -6.15 14.37 -8.23
C SER A 38 -6.74 13.84 -9.53
N ASN A 39 -6.49 12.59 -9.87
CA ASN A 39 -6.96 11.95 -11.09
C ASN A 39 -8.45 11.55 -11.04
N ARG A 40 -9.24 12.20 -10.16
CA ARG A 40 -10.68 11.98 -9.97
C ARG A 40 -11.00 10.52 -10.19
N LEU A 41 -10.78 9.71 -9.15
CA LEU A 41 -10.87 8.25 -9.21
C LEU A 41 -12.20 7.80 -9.83
N GLU A 42 -12.19 7.63 -11.13
CA GLU A 42 -13.25 6.91 -11.86
C GLU A 42 -13.21 5.41 -11.53
N LYS A 43 -12.07 4.97 -10.99
CA LYS A 43 -11.82 3.58 -10.65
C LYS A 43 -12.56 3.20 -9.38
N GLU A 44 -13.28 2.09 -9.40
CA GLU A 44 -14.01 1.59 -8.25
C GLU A 44 -13.10 1.05 -7.16
N ASN A 45 -12.01 0.38 -7.54
CA ASN A 45 -11.03 -0.22 -6.65
C ASN A 45 -9.61 0.06 -7.14
N LEU A 46 -8.76 0.56 -6.25
CA LEU A 46 -7.35 0.78 -6.50
C LEU A 46 -6.52 0.25 -5.34
N PHE A 47 -5.45 -0.48 -5.66
CA PHE A 47 -4.52 -1.04 -4.68
C PHE A 47 -3.09 -0.67 -5.04
N PHE A 48 -2.30 -0.27 -4.05
CA PHE A 48 -0.85 -0.19 -4.16
C PHE A 48 -0.27 -1.48 -3.60
N GLN A 49 0.30 -2.28 -4.50
CA GLN A 49 0.76 -3.62 -4.16
C GLN A 49 2.08 -3.60 -3.41
N THR A 50 2.25 -4.56 -2.49
CA THR A 50 3.51 -4.88 -1.83
C THR A 50 4.17 -6.11 -2.46
N ASP A 51 5.47 -6.28 -2.25
CA ASP A 51 6.26 -7.36 -2.87
C ASP A 51 5.88 -8.76 -2.35
N ASP A 52 5.25 -8.83 -1.19
CA ASP A 52 4.72 -10.06 -0.59
C ASP A 52 3.37 -10.53 -1.17
N GLY A 53 2.79 -9.74 -2.11
CA GLY A 53 1.48 -10.04 -2.72
C GLY A 53 0.28 -9.45 -1.98
N GLY A 54 0.54 -8.60 -0.98
CA GLY A 54 -0.43 -7.77 -0.27
C GLY A 54 -0.64 -6.39 -0.91
N PHE A 55 -1.10 -5.44 -0.10
CA PHE A 55 -1.22 -4.05 -0.47
C PHE A 55 -0.94 -3.14 0.74
N CYS A 56 -0.34 -1.99 0.48
CA CYS A 56 -0.08 -0.95 1.47
C CYS A 56 -1.09 0.20 1.42
N PHE A 57 -1.77 0.37 0.32
CA PHE A 57 -2.86 1.33 0.16
C PHE A 57 -4.01 0.68 -0.61
N MET A 58 -5.21 0.95 -0.17
CA MET A 58 -6.46 0.56 -0.84
C MET A 58 -7.40 1.76 -0.90
N PHE A 59 -7.97 2.00 -2.07
CA PHE A 59 -9.14 2.86 -2.22
C PHE A 59 -10.27 2.04 -2.85
N SER A 60 -11.49 2.18 -2.32
CA SER A 60 -12.66 1.52 -2.88
C SER A 60 -13.94 2.34 -2.71
N LYS A 61 -14.81 2.26 -3.74
CA LYS A 61 -16.22 2.68 -3.72
C LYS A 61 -17.15 1.47 -3.83
N ASP A 62 -16.61 0.27 -4.01
CA ASP A 62 -17.37 -0.95 -4.24
C ASP A 62 -17.78 -1.57 -2.89
N GLN A 63 -19.09 -1.69 -2.67
CA GLN A 63 -19.65 -2.32 -1.47
C GLN A 63 -19.22 -3.79 -1.32
N ASN A 64 -18.87 -4.47 -2.41
CA ASN A 64 -18.39 -5.85 -2.38
C ASN A 64 -17.00 -5.98 -1.74
N ILE A 65 -16.23 -4.89 -1.62
CA ILE A 65 -14.90 -4.91 -0.97
C ILE A 65 -14.97 -5.52 0.43
N ILE A 66 -16.02 -5.23 1.21
CA ILE A 66 -16.20 -5.74 2.56
C ILE A 66 -16.29 -7.27 2.57
N LYS A 67 -17.14 -7.81 1.67
CA LYS A 67 -17.31 -9.25 1.52
C LYS A 67 -16.00 -9.94 1.10
N CYS A 68 -15.25 -9.28 0.21
CA CYS A 68 -13.97 -9.78 -0.25
C CYS A 68 -12.94 -9.77 0.87
N LEU A 69 -12.81 -8.67 1.60
CA LEU A 69 -11.86 -8.56 2.73
C LEU A 69 -12.15 -9.58 3.84
N LYS A 70 -13.44 -9.85 4.14
CA LYS A 70 -13.84 -10.87 5.12
C LYS A 70 -13.43 -12.30 4.71
N LYS A 71 -13.38 -12.58 3.41
CA LYS A 71 -13.01 -13.92 2.88
C LYS A 71 -11.51 -14.13 2.77
N ILE A 72 -10.72 -13.06 2.66
CA ILE A 72 -9.30 -13.14 2.42
C ILE A 72 -8.55 -13.28 3.74
N LYS A 73 -7.73 -14.32 3.86
CA LYS A 73 -6.77 -14.46 4.95
C LYS A 73 -5.62 -13.48 4.70
N SER A 74 -5.47 -12.50 5.58
CA SER A 74 -4.52 -11.38 5.45
C SER A 74 -3.04 -11.78 5.53
N SER A 75 -2.73 -13.01 5.86
CA SER A 75 -1.34 -13.51 6.02
C SER A 75 -0.85 -14.36 4.83
N THR A 76 -1.48 -14.22 3.66
CA THR A 76 -1.10 -15.00 2.48
C THR A 76 -0.50 -14.09 1.40
N ASN A 77 0.55 -14.57 0.73
CA ASN A 77 1.18 -13.93 -0.43
C ASN A 77 0.28 -13.88 -1.69
N SER A 78 -1.04 -13.97 -1.52
CA SER A 78 -2.02 -14.04 -2.60
C SER A 78 -3.21 -13.09 -2.42
N VAL A 79 -3.07 -12.09 -1.55
CA VAL A 79 -4.17 -11.15 -1.23
C VAL A 79 -4.67 -10.43 -2.49
N ILE A 80 -3.79 -9.83 -3.27
CA ILE A 80 -4.15 -9.13 -4.51
C ILE A 80 -4.81 -10.08 -5.52
N ARG A 81 -4.30 -11.30 -5.67
CA ARG A 81 -4.89 -12.30 -6.56
C ARG A 81 -6.31 -12.69 -6.11
N ASN A 82 -6.51 -12.86 -4.81
CA ASN A 82 -7.82 -13.19 -4.26
C ASN A 82 -8.81 -12.03 -4.42
N LEU A 83 -8.36 -10.78 -4.29
CA LEU A 83 -9.16 -9.59 -4.56
C LEU A 83 -9.60 -9.54 -6.03
N ARG A 84 -8.70 -9.82 -6.97
CA ARG A 84 -9.04 -9.91 -8.41
C ARG A 84 -10.11 -10.96 -8.72
N ASN A 85 -10.13 -12.05 -7.98
CA ASN A 85 -11.14 -13.11 -8.15
C ASN A 85 -12.50 -12.75 -7.50
N CYS A 86 -12.50 -11.80 -6.58
CA CYS A 86 -13.68 -11.43 -5.81
C CYS A 86 -14.36 -10.14 -6.31
N LEU A 87 -13.59 -9.20 -6.83
CA LEU A 87 -14.04 -7.89 -7.31
C LEU A 87 -14.12 -7.86 -8.84
N SER A 88 -15.11 -7.16 -9.39
CA SER A 88 -15.29 -7.03 -10.84
C SER A 88 -14.21 -6.18 -11.51
N GLN A 89 -13.72 -5.15 -10.81
CA GLN A 89 -12.65 -4.27 -11.30
C GLN A 89 -11.61 -4.06 -10.21
N VAL A 90 -10.35 -4.38 -10.52
CA VAL A 90 -9.20 -4.17 -9.65
C VAL A 90 -8.11 -3.46 -10.43
N ASN A 91 -7.77 -2.26 -10.00
CA ASN A 91 -6.64 -1.50 -10.51
C ASN A 91 -5.49 -1.62 -9.52
N ILE A 92 -4.28 -1.84 -10.03
CA ILE A 92 -3.08 -2.01 -9.22
C ILE A 92 -2.06 -0.97 -9.66
N SER A 93 -1.34 -0.41 -8.69
CA SER A 93 -0.21 0.48 -8.94
C SER A 93 0.84 -0.18 -9.85
N LYS A 94 1.50 0.61 -10.68
CA LYS A 94 2.64 0.13 -11.47
C LYS A 94 3.86 -0.13 -10.58
N SER A 95 4.02 0.68 -9.54
CA SER A 95 5.10 0.55 -8.56
C SER A 95 4.78 -0.55 -7.56
N ILE A 96 5.83 -1.22 -7.10
CA ILE A 96 5.78 -2.16 -5.96
C ILE A 96 6.33 -1.42 -4.75
N TYR A 97 5.67 -1.56 -3.61
CA TYR A 97 6.07 -0.96 -2.33
C TYR A 97 6.60 -2.05 -1.39
N TYR A 98 7.43 -1.63 -0.44
CA TYR A 98 8.07 -2.53 0.51
C TYR A 98 7.68 -2.12 1.93
N ASP A 99 7.06 -3.04 2.65
CA ASP A 99 6.86 -2.97 4.09
C ASP A 99 8.15 -3.34 4.84
N VAL A 100 8.26 -2.88 6.08
CA VAL A 100 9.42 -3.14 6.92
C VAL A 100 9.00 -3.92 8.14
N ASP A 101 9.12 -5.23 8.06
CA ASP A 101 8.87 -6.15 9.17
C ASP A 101 10.17 -6.58 9.86
N VAL A 102 11.26 -6.69 9.10
CA VAL A 102 12.57 -7.10 9.59
C VAL A 102 13.69 -6.22 9.04
N ALA A 103 14.85 -6.22 9.69
CA ALA A 103 16.00 -5.40 9.28
C ALA A 103 16.41 -5.62 7.80
N LEU A 104 16.22 -6.83 7.27
CA LEU A 104 16.56 -7.12 5.88
C LEU A 104 15.68 -6.35 4.87
N ASP A 105 14.44 -6.00 5.23
CA ASP A 105 13.54 -5.23 4.36
C ASP A 105 14.07 -3.80 4.16
N LEU A 106 14.82 -3.25 5.13
CA LEU A 106 15.49 -1.96 4.98
C LEU A 106 16.44 -1.91 3.78
N LYS A 107 17.00 -3.04 3.36
CA LYS A 107 17.82 -3.10 2.15
C LYS A 107 17.00 -2.80 0.90
N LYS A 108 15.80 -3.38 0.79
CA LYS A 108 14.89 -3.14 -0.33
C LYS A 108 14.43 -1.68 -0.36
N VAL A 109 14.08 -1.13 0.82
CA VAL A 109 13.73 0.29 0.99
C VAL A 109 14.89 1.19 0.55
N TYR A 110 16.11 0.91 1.00
CA TYR A 110 17.32 1.65 0.63
C TYR A 110 17.54 1.69 -0.88
N GLU A 111 17.50 0.52 -1.53
CA GLU A 111 17.69 0.43 -2.98
C GLU A 111 16.59 1.17 -3.74
N GLN A 112 15.33 1.08 -3.30
CA GLN A 112 14.22 1.79 -3.93
C GLN A 112 14.34 3.31 -3.78
N LEU A 113 14.66 3.82 -2.59
CA LEU A 113 14.86 5.25 -2.36
C LEU A 113 16.04 5.78 -3.17
N LYS A 114 17.13 5.03 -3.26
CA LYS A 114 18.31 5.37 -4.06
C LYS A 114 17.99 5.47 -5.55
N LEU A 115 17.23 4.52 -6.08
CA LEU A 115 16.80 4.54 -7.48
C LEU A 115 15.92 5.75 -7.82
N ASN A 116 15.15 6.23 -6.86
CA ASN A 116 14.19 7.33 -7.03
C ASN A 116 14.65 8.64 -6.38
N GLU A 117 15.91 8.80 -6.02
CA GLU A 117 16.46 9.90 -5.20
C GLU A 117 16.08 11.30 -5.69
N ALA A 118 15.91 11.49 -6.99
CA ALA A 118 15.51 12.77 -7.57
C ALA A 118 14.04 13.15 -7.27
N ASN A 119 13.20 12.18 -6.91
CA ASN A 119 11.73 12.35 -6.80
C ASN A 119 11.17 12.03 -5.41
N ILE A 120 12.04 11.75 -4.43
CA ILE A 120 11.61 11.43 -3.06
C ILE A 120 11.40 12.69 -2.21
N THR A 121 10.59 12.57 -1.16
CA THR A 121 10.33 13.68 -0.22
C THR A 121 11.55 13.97 0.67
N ASN A 122 11.52 15.07 1.42
CA ASN A 122 12.60 15.40 2.35
C ASN A 122 12.75 14.36 3.45
N GLU A 123 11.65 13.85 3.98
CA GLU A 123 11.64 12.79 5.00
C GLU A 123 12.26 11.49 4.45
N GLN A 124 11.98 11.17 3.20
CA GLN A 124 12.57 10.03 2.52
C GLN A 124 14.07 10.23 2.23
N LYS A 125 14.51 11.48 1.97
CA LYS A 125 15.94 11.83 1.85
C LYS A 125 16.67 11.67 3.18
N ASP A 126 16.05 12.09 4.28
CA ASP A 126 16.60 11.92 5.62
C ASP A 126 16.75 10.44 5.97
N LEU A 127 15.73 9.63 5.67
CA LEU A 127 15.81 8.18 5.82
C LEU A 127 16.92 7.58 4.94
N LEU A 128 17.01 7.97 3.68
CA LEU A 128 18.05 7.49 2.76
C LEU A 128 19.46 7.81 3.28
N ASN A 129 19.68 9.02 3.79
CA ASN A 129 20.96 9.44 4.37
C ASN A 129 21.27 8.65 5.65
N PHE A 130 20.28 8.41 6.49
CA PHE A 130 20.43 7.55 7.67
C PHE A 130 20.85 6.14 7.28
N LEU A 131 20.19 5.55 6.29
CA LEU A 131 20.48 4.19 5.81
C LEU A 131 21.89 4.12 5.19
N ARG A 132 22.31 5.12 4.40
CA ARG A 132 23.68 5.23 3.87
C ARG A 132 24.73 5.22 4.97
N SER A 133 24.47 5.94 6.06
CA SER A 133 25.42 6.03 7.18
C SER A 133 25.45 4.76 8.05
N ASN A 134 24.47 3.89 7.90
CA ASN A 134 24.25 2.74 8.75
C ASN A 134 24.04 1.43 7.95
N GLU A 135 24.67 1.31 6.78
CA GLU A 135 24.51 0.14 5.89
C GLU A 135 24.76 -1.22 6.59
N LYS A 136 25.55 -1.22 7.67
CA LYS A 136 25.79 -2.43 8.47
C LYS A 136 24.54 -3.02 9.13
N ILE A 137 23.44 -2.26 9.21
CA ILE A 137 22.20 -2.72 9.82
C ILE A 137 21.50 -3.79 8.96
N PHE A 138 21.73 -3.78 7.64
CA PHE A 138 21.01 -4.62 6.68
C PHE A 138 21.92 -5.36 5.67
N ILE A 139 23.23 -5.36 5.92
CA ILE A 139 24.22 -6.17 5.15
C ILE A 139 24.40 -7.55 5.75
#